data_66c981039e348cb130559a656a67932e
#
_entry.id   66c981039e348cb130559a656a67932e
#
_cell.length_a   1.000
_cell.length_b   1.000
_cell.length_c   1.000
_cell.angle_alpha   90.00
_cell.angle_beta   90.00
_cell.angle_gamma   90.00
#
_symmetry.space_group_name_H-M   'P 1'
#
loop_
_entity.id
_entity.type
_entity.pdbx_description
1 polymer ?
#
loop_
_entity_poly.entity_id
_entity_poly.type
_entity_poly.pdbx_seq_one_letter_code
_entity_poly.pdbx_strand_id
1 'polypeptide(L)'
;MDRHHIRFWKTLTSFLAGLAVALSTSTLAAGDDAAEITKDAQAALQSLYAKVPAAKALGAKAEGILVFPKIKKAGFGIGGQSGEGALFKGGNAVAFYRTSGASVGMQIGAQTYGYTMFLMTNKALAALDNSNGFEVGVGPSVVVMDEGKAKSTTTKTMNDDIYAFIFGQEGLMAGLGIQGNKISKITPN
;
A
#
# COMPACT_ATOMS: atom_id res chain seq x y z
N MET A 1 -43.01 -73.54 -37.83
CA MET A 1 -42.65 -72.86 -39.07
C MET A 1 -42.15 -71.49 -38.69
N ASP A 2 -40.89 -71.41 -38.90
CA ASP A 2 -40.01 -70.32 -39.31
C ASP A 2 -39.87 -69.11 -38.36
N ARG A 3 -38.75 -69.08 -37.79
CA ARG A 3 -37.45 -68.48 -38.20
C ARG A 3 -37.57 -66.96 -38.45
N HIS A 4 -36.96 -66.14 -37.63
CA HIS A 4 -35.77 -65.45 -38.03
C HIS A 4 -35.13 -64.69 -36.87
N HIS A 5 -33.88 -65.01 -36.64
CA HIS A 5 -32.88 -64.28 -35.89
C HIS A 5 -32.67 -62.88 -36.48
N ILE A 6 -32.51 -61.87 -35.64
CA ILE A 6 -31.53 -60.81 -35.89
C ILE A 6 -30.98 -60.29 -34.54
N ARG A 7 -29.73 -60.58 -34.37
CA ARG A 7 -28.86 -59.99 -33.33
C ARG A 7 -28.72 -58.49 -33.61
N PHE A 8 -29.02 -57.65 -32.65
CA PHE A 8 -28.52 -56.27 -32.65
C PHE A 8 -27.72 -56.05 -31.40
N TRP A 9 -26.42 -56.13 -31.60
CA TRP A 9 -25.41 -55.69 -30.67
C TRP A 9 -25.33 -54.17 -30.71
N LYS A 10 -25.89 -53.50 -29.72
CA LYS A 10 -25.67 -52.07 -29.57
C LYS A 10 -24.64 -51.86 -28.51
N THR A 11 -23.50 -51.45 -28.98
CA THR A 11 -22.37 -50.91 -28.25
C THR A 11 -22.79 -49.83 -27.27
N LEU A 12 -22.53 -50.10 -25.99
CA LEU A 12 -22.69 -49.14 -24.92
C LEU A 12 -21.43 -48.26 -24.95
N THR A 13 -21.51 -47.09 -25.61
CA THR A 13 -20.46 -46.07 -25.54
C THR A 13 -20.63 -45.32 -24.23
N SER A 14 -19.79 -45.63 -23.31
CA SER A 14 -19.62 -44.88 -22.05
C SER A 14 -19.11 -43.47 -22.35
N PHE A 15 -19.97 -42.47 -22.19
CA PHE A 15 -19.53 -41.09 -22.11
C PHE A 15 -18.98 -40.82 -20.70
N LEU A 16 -17.66 -40.96 -20.53
CA LEU A 16 -16.97 -40.36 -19.41
C LEU A 16 -16.90 -38.86 -19.66
N ALA A 17 -17.84 -38.12 -19.10
CA ALA A 17 -17.69 -36.68 -18.94
C ALA A 17 -16.63 -36.42 -17.88
N GLY A 18 -15.41 -36.16 -18.32
CA GLY A 18 -14.33 -35.70 -17.47
C GLY A 18 -14.66 -34.32 -16.91
N LEU A 19 -15.03 -34.27 -15.64
CA LEU A 19 -15.13 -33.05 -14.86
C LEU A 19 -13.71 -32.54 -14.59
N ALA A 20 -13.20 -31.70 -15.48
CA ALA A 20 -11.96 -30.97 -15.24
C ALA A 20 -12.23 -29.96 -14.13
N VAL A 21 -11.93 -30.32 -12.89
CA VAL A 21 -11.83 -29.40 -11.78
C VAL A 21 -10.61 -28.52 -12.07
N ALA A 22 -10.85 -27.33 -12.63
CA ALA A 22 -9.84 -26.28 -12.70
C ALA A 22 -9.52 -25.90 -11.25
N LEU A 23 -8.40 -26.44 -10.74
CA LEU A 23 -7.75 -25.88 -9.53
C LEU A 23 -7.34 -24.46 -9.90
N SER A 24 -8.18 -23.50 -9.55
CA SER A 24 -7.78 -22.12 -9.49
C SER A 24 -6.75 -22.01 -8.38
N THR A 25 -5.48 -22.10 -8.74
CA THR A 25 -4.40 -21.71 -7.84
C THR A 25 -4.59 -20.24 -7.59
N SER A 26 -5.16 -19.92 -6.42
CA SER A 26 -5.09 -18.56 -5.89
C SER A 26 -3.62 -18.24 -5.74
N THR A 27 -3.05 -17.51 -6.69
CA THR A 27 -1.78 -16.85 -6.50
C THR A 27 -2.00 -15.91 -5.31
N LEU A 28 -1.52 -16.32 -4.13
CA LEU A 28 -1.25 -15.38 -3.06
C LEU A 28 -0.48 -14.26 -3.73
N ALA A 29 -1.01 -13.03 -3.66
CA ALA A 29 -0.37 -11.87 -4.24
C ALA A 29 1.06 -11.84 -3.67
N ALA A 30 2.03 -12.23 -4.48
CA ALA A 30 3.43 -12.01 -4.18
C ALA A 30 3.57 -10.51 -3.93
N GLY A 31 4.25 -10.11 -2.87
CA GLY A 31 4.58 -8.70 -2.66
C GLY A 31 5.37 -8.20 -3.87
N ASP A 32 5.26 -6.90 -4.14
CA ASP A 32 6.02 -6.28 -5.22
C ASP A 32 7.53 -6.50 -4.97
N ASP A 33 8.32 -6.62 -6.04
CA ASP A 33 9.78 -6.75 -5.89
C ASP A 33 10.42 -5.42 -5.45
N ALA A 34 11.62 -5.50 -4.90
CA ALA A 34 12.34 -4.33 -4.39
C ALA A 34 12.56 -3.24 -5.46
N ALA A 35 12.76 -3.64 -6.70
CA ALA A 35 13.00 -2.72 -7.81
C ALA A 35 11.71 -1.99 -8.21
N GLU A 36 10.58 -2.69 -8.24
CA GLU A 36 9.28 -2.10 -8.54
C GLU A 36 8.85 -1.13 -7.44
N ILE A 37 8.94 -1.53 -6.17
CA ILE A 37 8.63 -0.64 -5.02
C ILE A 37 9.50 0.62 -5.07
N THR A 38 10.81 0.48 -5.34
CA THR A 38 11.73 1.61 -5.43
C THR A 38 11.35 2.56 -6.55
N LYS A 39 11.09 2.04 -7.76
CA LYS A 39 10.71 2.81 -8.94
C LYS A 39 9.42 3.60 -8.70
N ASP A 40 8.40 2.94 -8.19
CA ASP A 40 7.09 3.55 -7.95
C ASP A 40 7.18 4.61 -6.84
N ALA A 41 7.93 4.33 -5.77
CA ALA A 41 8.16 5.28 -4.68
C ALA A 41 8.93 6.52 -5.16
N GLN A 42 9.96 6.35 -6.00
CA GLN A 42 10.69 7.48 -6.60
C GLN A 42 9.79 8.33 -7.49
N ALA A 43 8.99 7.71 -8.36
CA ALA A 43 8.07 8.41 -9.25
C ALA A 43 7.04 9.23 -8.46
N ALA A 44 6.47 8.63 -7.40
CA ALA A 44 5.53 9.30 -6.51
C ALA A 44 6.17 10.49 -5.78
N LEU A 45 7.38 10.33 -5.25
CA LEU A 45 8.12 11.40 -4.58
C LEU A 45 8.44 12.56 -5.53
N GLN A 46 8.88 12.29 -6.75
CA GLN A 46 9.13 13.33 -7.77
C GLN A 46 7.84 14.06 -8.14
N SER A 47 6.74 13.35 -8.31
CA SER A 47 5.44 13.95 -8.57
C SER A 47 4.99 14.86 -7.43
N LEU A 48 5.22 14.45 -6.16
CA LEU A 48 4.93 15.28 -4.99
C LEU A 48 5.79 16.55 -4.99
N TYR A 49 7.08 16.44 -5.24
CA TYR A 49 8.00 17.58 -5.29
C TYR A 49 7.64 18.60 -6.38
N ALA A 50 7.17 18.12 -7.53
CA ALA A 50 6.73 18.99 -8.62
C ALA A 50 5.47 19.80 -8.27
N LYS A 51 4.58 19.23 -7.44
CA LYS A 51 3.30 19.85 -7.08
C LYS A 51 3.36 20.66 -5.79
N VAL A 52 4.24 20.28 -4.85
CA VAL A 52 4.26 20.81 -3.47
C VAL A 52 5.68 21.25 -3.11
N PRO A 53 6.04 22.54 -3.33
CA PRO A 53 7.37 23.07 -3.01
C PRO A 53 7.80 22.84 -1.55
N ALA A 54 6.84 22.92 -0.60
CA ALA A 54 7.10 22.65 0.80
C ALA A 54 7.59 21.20 1.06
N ALA A 55 7.05 20.23 0.34
CA ALA A 55 7.53 18.84 0.43
C ALA A 55 8.98 18.72 -0.05
N LYS A 56 9.35 19.41 -1.12
CA LYS A 56 10.73 19.46 -1.62
C LYS A 56 11.69 20.09 -0.59
N ALA A 57 11.25 21.16 0.05
CA ALA A 57 12.03 21.83 1.10
C ALA A 57 12.23 20.95 2.34
N LEU A 58 11.22 20.18 2.74
CA LEU A 58 11.33 19.18 3.81
C LEU A 58 12.25 18.03 3.41
N GLY A 59 12.12 17.52 2.19
CA GLY A 59 12.96 16.42 1.70
C GLY A 59 14.44 16.75 1.68
N ALA A 60 14.82 18.01 1.46
CA ALA A 60 16.20 18.47 1.52
C ALA A 60 16.81 18.48 2.95
N LYS A 61 15.97 18.39 3.99
CA LYS A 61 16.37 18.45 5.41
C LYS A 61 16.10 17.15 6.16
N ALA A 62 15.31 16.24 5.59
CA ALA A 62 14.90 15.02 6.26
C ALA A 62 16.06 14.03 6.41
N GLU A 63 16.16 13.39 7.56
CA GLU A 63 17.07 12.27 7.84
C GLU A 63 16.70 11.02 7.05
N GLY A 64 15.43 10.90 6.69
CA GLY A 64 14.90 9.84 5.82
C GLY A 64 13.54 10.21 5.25
N ILE A 65 13.21 9.62 4.11
CA ILE A 65 11.95 9.84 3.41
C ILE A 65 11.30 8.49 3.15
N LEU A 66 10.20 8.20 3.84
CA LEU A 66 9.45 6.95 3.65
C LEU A 66 8.26 7.22 2.73
N VAL A 67 8.22 6.52 1.60
CA VAL A 67 7.24 6.73 0.55
C VAL A 67 6.43 5.47 0.32
N PHE A 68 5.12 5.56 0.48
CA PHE A 68 4.15 4.55 0.08
C PHE A 68 3.40 5.05 -1.16
N PRO A 69 3.81 4.61 -2.37
CA PRO A 69 3.29 5.16 -3.61
C PRO A 69 1.82 4.79 -3.84
N LYS A 70 1.42 3.63 -3.36
CA LYS A 70 0.09 3.07 -3.61
C LYS A 70 -0.42 2.26 -2.43
N ILE A 71 -1.43 2.78 -1.76
CA ILE A 71 -2.14 2.10 -0.69
C ILE A 71 -3.54 1.77 -1.19
N LYS A 72 -3.91 0.51 -1.07
CA LYS A 72 -5.26 0.04 -1.37
C LYS A 72 -6.07 0.04 -0.08
N LYS A 73 -7.20 0.71 -0.09
CA LYS A 73 -8.18 0.74 0.99
C LYS A 73 -9.50 0.21 0.46
N ALA A 74 -10.10 -0.76 1.16
CA ALA A 74 -11.40 -1.30 0.81
C ALA A 74 -12.18 -1.70 2.05
N GLY A 75 -13.52 -1.61 1.98
CA GLY A 75 -14.37 -2.02 3.10
C GLY A 75 -15.84 -1.81 2.86
N PHE A 76 -16.62 -2.49 3.73
CA PHE A 76 -18.06 -2.39 3.86
C PHE A 76 -18.40 -2.40 5.37
N GLY A 77 -18.62 -1.23 5.96
CA GLY A 77 -18.78 -1.08 7.42
C GLY A 77 -17.48 -1.29 8.21
N ILE A 78 -16.74 -2.34 7.91
CA ILE A 78 -15.37 -2.58 8.38
C ILE A 78 -14.48 -2.65 7.13
N GLY A 79 -13.32 -2.04 7.19
CA GLY A 79 -12.39 -2.00 6.07
C GLY A 79 -10.95 -2.20 6.52
N GLY A 80 -10.10 -2.47 5.53
CA GLY A 80 -8.66 -2.54 5.69
C GLY A 80 -7.94 -1.70 4.66
N GLN A 81 -6.72 -1.33 4.96
CA GLN A 81 -5.82 -0.67 4.03
C GLN A 81 -4.43 -1.27 4.15
N SER A 82 -3.75 -1.38 3.02
CA SER A 82 -2.37 -1.86 2.97
C SER A 82 -1.66 -1.36 1.73
N GLY A 83 -0.35 -1.16 1.85
CA GLY A 83 0.54 -0.81 0.75
C GLY A 83 2.00 -0.99 1.15
N GLU A 84 2.86 -1.13 0.16
CA GLU A 84 4.30 -1.27 0.34
C GLU A 84 5.00 0.01 -0.09
N GLY A 85 6.18 0.26 0.48
CA GLY A 85 6.93 1.48 0.25
C GLY A 85 8.40 1.35 0.58
N ALA A 86 9.16 2.36 0.17
CA ALA A 86 10.60 2.41 0.35
C ALA A 86 11.03 3.59 1.23
N LEU A 87 12.03 3.36 2.07
CA LEU A 87 12.75 4.38 2.82
C LEU A 87 13.97 4.84 2.03
N PHE A 88 14.03 6.11 1.74
CA PHE A 88 15.18 6.74 1.08
C PHE A 88 16.04 7.50 2.08
N LYS A 89 17.36 7.34 1.96
CA LYS A 89 18.38 8.15 2.61
C LYS A 89 19.41 8.58 1.57
N GLY A 90 19.68 9.88 1.50
CA GLY A 90 20.59 10.41 0.47
C GLY A 90 20.21 10.07 -0.96
N GLY A 91 18.91 9.89 -1.24
CA GLY A 91 18.39 9.54 -2.58
C GLY A 91 18.36 8.04 -2.90
N ASN A 92 18.93 7.18 -2.05
CA ASN A 92 18.97 5.74 -2.25
C ASN A 92 17.94 5.03 -1.39
N ALA A 93 17.25 4.01 -1.93
CA ALA A 93 16.39 3.13 -1.16
C ALA A 93 17.25 2.23 -0.26
N VAL A 94 17.02 2.31 1.07
CA VAL A 94 17.83 1.60 2.08
C VAL A 94 17.04 0.53 2.83
N ALA A 95 15.71 0.59 2.81
CA ALA A 95 14.84 -0.39 3.45
C ALA A 95 13.42 -0.31 2.86
N PHE A 96 12.66 -1.38 3.07
CA PHE A 96 11.28 -1.48 2.61
C PHE A 96 10.33 -1.71 3.77
N TYR A 97 9.13 -1.17 3.65
CA TYR A 97 8.13 -1.21 4.69
C TYR A 97 6.74 -1.47 4.11
N ARG A 98 5.90 -2.10 4.92
CA ARG A 98 4.47 -2.22 4.66
C ARG A 98 3.70 -1.37 5.65
N THR A 99 2.78 -0.56 5.15
CA THR A 99 1.77 0.09 5.99
C THR A 99 0.50 -0.75 5.97
N SER A 100 -0.15 -0.88 7.12
CA SER A 100 -1.43 -1.55 7.25
C SER A 100 -2.29 -0.85 8.30
N GLY A 101 -3.59 -0.88 8.10
CA GLY A 101 -4.54 -0.28 9.05
C GLY A 101 -5.92 -0.88 8.88
N ALA A 102 -6.68 -0.87 9.97
CA ALA A 102 -8.10 -1.20 9.98
C ALA A 102 -8.92 0.09 10.06
N SER A 103 -10.07 0.12 9.43
CA SER A 103 -11.02 1.21 9.53
C SER A 103 -12.42 0.67 9.82
N VAL A 104 -13.14 1.35 10.73
CA VAL A 104 -14.54 1.06 11.05
C VAL A 104 -15.34 2.31 10.70
N GLY A 105 -16.45 2.15 9.99
CA GLY A 105 -17.32 3.28 9.64
C GLY A 105 -18.27 2.95 8.49
N MET A 106 -19.17 3.88 8.17
CA MET A 106 -20.13 3.75 7.05
C MET A 106 -19.45 3.92 5.68
N GLN A 107 -18.32 3.24 5.46
CA GLN A 107 -17.55 3.33 4.25
C GLN A 107 -17.83 2.13 3.37
N ILE A 108 -18.39 2.38 2.19
CA ILE A 108 -18.63 1.35 1.16
C ILE A 108 -17.77 1.73 -0.03
N GLY A 109 -16.88 0.83 -0.46
CA GLY A 109 -16.12 1.04 -1.66
C GLY A 109 -14.65 0.68 -1.56
N ALA A 110 -13.93 1.07 -2.60
CA ALA A 110 -12.49 0.95 -2.69
C ALA A 110 -11.88 2.30 -3.03
N GLN A 111 -10.69 2.54 -2.51
CA GLN A 111 -9.90 3.74 -2.76
C GLN A 111 -8.43 3.38 -2.87
N THR A 112 -7.73 4.12 -3.72
CA THR A 112 -6.27 4.08 -3.80
C THR A 112 -5.73 5.47 -3.49
N TYR A 113 -4.65 5.54 -2.74
CA TYR A 113 -3.92 6.77 -2.41
C TYR A 113 -2.47 6.44 -2.07
N GLY A 114 -1.62 7.44 -1.97
CA GLY A 114 -0.27 7.32 -1.47
C GLY A 114 0.00 8.31 -0.34
N TYR A 115 1.06 8.10 0.41
CA TYR A 115 1.59 9.12 1.30
C TYR A 115 3.11 9.04 1.43
N THR A 116 3.71 10.19 1.72
CA THR A 116 5.13 10.33 2.02
C THR A 116 5.30 10.87 3.42
N MET A 117 6.20 10.27 4.19
CA MET A 117 6.60 10.74 5.52
C MET A 117 8.04 11.25 5.45
N PHE A 118 8.24 12.52 5.76
CA PHE A 118 9.55 13.15 5.94
C PHE A 118 9.94 13.01 7.40
N LEU A 119 10.94 12.18 7.69
CA LEU A 119 11.46 11.88 9.02
C LEU A 119 12.54 12.92 9.33
N MET A 120 12.21 13.89 10.17
CA MET A 120 13.06 15.06 10.41
C MET A 120 14.10 14.84 11.52
N THR A 121 13.92 13.80 12.31
CA THR A 121 14.78 13.51 13.47
C THR A 121 15.27 12.08 13.49
N ASN A 122 16.41 11.83 14.13
CA ASN A 122 16.89 10.47 14.37
C ASN A 122 15.92 9.64 15.21
N LYS A 123 15.14 10.28 16.10
CA LYS A 123 14.08 9.63 16.88
C LYS A 123 13.00 9.07 15.97
N ALA A 124 12.56 9.85 14.98
CA ALA A 124 11.57 9.40 13.98
C ALA A 124 12.10 8.22 13.17
N LEU A 125 13.38 8.28 12.78
CA LEU A 125 14.03 7.23 12.02
C LEU A 125 14.18 5.93 12.85
N ALA A 126 14.60 6.04 14.11
CA ALA A 126 14.74 4.89 15.00
C ALA A 126 13.40 4.22 15.33
N ALA A 127 12.30 4.96 15.29
CA ALA A 127 10.96 4.38 15.50
C ALA A 127 10.58 3.35 14.43
N LEU A 128 11.10 3.48 13.20
CA LEU A 128 10.86 2.50 12.12
C LEU A 128 11.59 1.17 12.35
N ASP A 129 12.69 1.18 13.10
CA ASP A 129 13.48 -0.02 13.37
C ASP A 129 12.97 -0.82 14.59
N ASN A 130 11.85 -0.38 15.20
CA ASN A 130 11.21 -1.10 16.28
C ASN A 130 10.70 -2.46 15.77
N SER A 131 11.06 -3.53 16.46
CA SER A 131 10.69 -4.92 16.11
C SER A 131 9.17 -5.15 16.04
N ASN A 132 8.39 -4.37 16.80
CA ASN A 132 6.93 -4.41 16.80
C ASN A 132 6.31 -3.52 15.71
N GLY A 133 7.13 -2.85 14.89
CA GLY A 133 6.69 -1.85 13.93
C GLY A 133 6.40 -0.49 14.58
N PHE A 134 6.22 0.51 13.73
CA PHE A 134 5.86 1.87 14.11
C PHE A 134 4.36 2.09 13.90
N GLU A 135 3.65 2.55 14.93
CA GLU A 135 2.26 2.95 14.82
C GLU A 135 2.18 4.48 14.69
N VAL A 136 1.55 4.94 13.61
CA VAL A 136 1.42 6.37 13.32
C VAL A 136 0.54 7.04 14.36
N GLY A 137 1.11 8.01 15.07
CA GLY A 137 0.46 8.72 16.19
C GLY A 137 0.86 8.18 17.56
N VAL A 138 1.73 7.16 17.63
CA VAL A 138 2.33 6.67 18.87
C VAL A 138 3.84 6.91 18.82
N GLY A 139 4.36 7.69 19.75
CA GLY A 139 5.80 8.01 19.87
C GLY A 139 6.17 9.34 19.19
N PRO A 140 6.93 9.38 18.07
CA PRO A 140 7.26 10.61 17.37
C PRO A 140 6.04 11.41 16.93
N SER A 141 6.11 12.75 16.99
CA SER A 141 5.04 13.61 16.52
C SER A 141 4.86 13.49 15.00
N VAL A 142 3.60 13.39 14.55
CA VAL A 142 3.26 13.29 13.13
C VAL A 142 2.26 14.39 12.76
N VAL A 143 2.65 15.24 11.84
CA VAL A 143 1.78 16.28 11.27
C VAL A 143 1.40 15.90 9.85
N VAL A 144 0.10 15.71 9.62
CA VAL A 144 -0.42 15.51 8.27
C VAL A 144 -0.57 16.88 7.60
N MET A 145 0.12 17.04 6.47
CA MET A 145 0.14 18.25 5.66
C MET A 145 -0.85 18.11 4.51
N ASP A 146 -1.69 19.09 4.34
CA ASP A 146 -2.47 19.33 3.13
C ASP A 146 -1.90 20.54 2.36
N GLU A 147 -2.45 20.83 1.19
CA GLU A 147 -1.98 21.95 0.35
C GLU A 147 -2.11 23.30 1.06
N GLY A 148 -3.15 23.50 1.85
CA GLY A 148 -3.36 24.73 2.62
C GLY A 148 -2.35 24.90 3.74
N LYS A 149 -2.12 23.85 4.53
CA LYS A 149 -1.07 23.82 5.57
C LYS A 149 0.32 23.99 4.99
N ALA A 150 0.59 23.34 3.84
CA ALA A 150 1.88 23.46 3.16
C ALA A 150 2.20 24.89 2.72
N LYS A 151 1.18 25.68 2.32
CA LYS A 151 1.35 27.09 1.93
C LYS A 151 1.56 28.01 3.13
N SER A 152 0.96 27.72 4.27
CA SER A 152 1.03 28.55 5.49
C SER A 152 2.20 28.24 6.40
N THR A 153 2.78 27.05 6.27
CA THR A 153 3.88 26.57 7.13
C THR A 153 5.22 27.00 6.54
N THR A 154 5.94 27.83 7.26
CA THR A 154 7.32 28.20 6.91
C THR A 154 8.31 27.20 7.50
N THR A 155 9.46 27.02 6.85
CA THR A 155 10.53 26.13 7.33
C THR A 155 11.06 26.48 8.72
N LYS A 156 10.74 27.67 9.24
CA LYS A 156 11.12 28.11 10.60
C LYS A 156 10.18 27.60 11.70
N THR A 157 8.96 27.17 11.32
CA THR A 157 7.94 26.67 12.26
C THR A 157 7.81 25.14 12.25
N MET A 158 8.67 24.45 11.51
CA MET A 158 8.66 22.99 11.39
C MET A 158 9.52 22.36 12.49
N ASN A 159 8.90 22.04 13.62
CA ASN A 159 9.58 21.46 14.80
C ASN A 159 9.10 20.02 15.13
N ASP A 160 8.26 19.44 14.28
CA ASP A 160 7.76 18.09 14.50
C ASP A 160 8.71 17.02 13.98
N ASP A 161 8.60 15.82 14.55
CA ASP A 161 9.46 14.70 14.18
C ASP A 161 9.19 14.18 12.76
N ILE A 162 7.91 14.22 12.32
CA ILE A 162 7.47 13.66 11.05
C ILE A 162 6.43 14.58 10.39
N TYR A 163 6.62 14.86 9.10
CA TYR A 163 5.63 15.52 8.24
C TYR A 163 5.16 14.54 7.18
N ALA A 164 3.84 14.32 7.09
CA ALA A 164 3.24 13.39 6.16
C ALA A 164 2.38 14.12 5.13
N PHE A 165 2.56 13.80 3.85
CA PHE A 165 1.74 14.29 2.73
C PHE A 165 0.97 13.14 2.12
N ILE A 166 -0.35 13.29 2.00
CA ILE A 166 -1.22 12.33 1.33
C ILE A 166 -1.48 12.84 -0.10
N PHE A 167 -1.40 11.96 -1.09
CA PHE A 167 -1.54 12.29 -2.51
C PHE A 167 -2.20 11.17 -3.32
N GLY A 168 -2.54 11.47 -4.58
CA GLY A 168 -3.01 10.46 -5.54
C GLY A 168 -4.31 9.79 -5.13
N GLN A 169 -5.24 10.53 -4.56
CA GLN A 169 -6.52 9.99 -4.10
C GLN A 169 -7.41 9.67 -5.29
N GLU A 170 -7.73 8.39 -5.46
CA GLU A 170 -8.66 7.88 -6.47
C GLU A 170 -9.71 6.99 -5.81
N GLY A 171 -10.99 7.14 -6.22
CA GLY A 171 -12.12 6.35 -5.70
C GLY A 171 -13.10 7.17 -4.84
N LEU A 172 -14.15 6.51 -4.36
CA LEU A 172 -15.35 7.13 -3.79
C LEU A 172 -15.37 7.20 -2.25
N MET A 173 -14.27 6.95 -1.56
CA MET A 173 -14.25 6.98 -0.09
C MET A 173 -13.88 8.36 0.43
N ALA A 174 -14.69 8.88 1.36
CA ALA A 174 -14.36 10.08 2.12
C ALA A 174 -13.49 9.73 3.34
N GLY A 175 -12.61 10.66 3.72
CA GLY A 175 -11.84 10.57 4.96
C GLY A 175 -10.58 9.70 4.84
N LEU A 176 -9.45 10.37 4.60
CA LEU A 176 -8.13 9.76 4.68
C LEU A 176 -7.48 10.11 6.00
N GLY A 177 -7.14 9.10 6.76
CA GLY A 177 -6.32 9.19 7.95
C GLY A 177 -5.21 8.15 7.89
N ILE A 178 -4.03 8.53 8.30
CA ILE A 178 -2.91 7.60 8.49
C ILE A 178 -2.70 7.26 9.96
N GLN A 179 -3.42 7.93 10.85
CA GLN A 179 -3.38 7.67 12.31
C GLN A 179 -3.79 6.22 12.60
N GLY A 180 -3.06 5.57 13.50
CA GLY A 180 -3.28 4.16 13.85
C GLY A 180 -2.80 3.17 12.79
N ASN A 181 -2.23 3.62 11.66
CA ASN A 181 -1.59 2.72 10.73
C ASN A 181 -0.31 2.14 11.33
N LYS A 182 -0.16 0.84 11.21
CA LYS A 182 1.05 0.14 11.57
C LYS A 182 1.99 0.07 10.36
N ILE A 183 3.23 0.49 10.57
CA ILE A 183 4.31 0.42 9.59
C ILE A 183 5.31 -0.61 10.07
N SER A 184 5.53 -1.65 9.27
CA SER A 184 6.42 -2.77 9.60
C SER A 184 7.45 -2.97 8.50
N LYS A 185 8.69 -3.25 8.89
CA LYS A 185 9.76 -3.56 7.93
C LYS A 185 9.47 -4.87 7.20
N ILE A 186 9.77 -4.90 5.90
CA ILE A 186 9.60 -6.07 5.06
C ILE A 186 10.88 -6.36 4.28
N THR A 187 11.01 -7.59 3.81
CA THR A 187 12.01 -8.00 2.80
C THR A 187 11.22 -8.34 1.54
N PRO A 188 11.26 -7.48 0.51
CA PRO A 188 10.64 -7.80 -0.79
C PRO A 188 11.32 -9.00 -1.46
N ASN A 189 10.62 -9.61 -2.39
CA ASN A 189 11.16 -10.73 -3.18
C ASN A 189 12.24 -10.27 -4.15
#